data_e336892da8ca1431b380b7e5f986c3a9
#
_entry.id   e336892da8ca1431b380b7e5f986c3a9
#
_cell.length_a   1.000
_cell.length_b   1.000
_cell.length_c   1.000
_cell.angle_alpha   90.00
_cell.angle_beta   90.00
_cell.angle_gamma   90.00
#
_symmetry.space_group_name_H-M   'P 1'
#
loop_
_entity.id
_entity.type
_entity.pdbx_description
1 polymer ?
#
loop_
_entity_poly.entity_id
_entity_poly.type
_entity_poly.pdbx_seq_one_letter_code
_entity_poly.pdbx_strand_id
1 'polypeptide(L)' 'PDDELRHMEHHNLLKALQQTRWQVAGSGGAAKLLGIKPTTLASRIKKMNIKKPG' A
#
# COMPACT_ATOMS: atom_id res chain seq x y z
N PRO A 1 12.44 -16.75 1.77
CA PRO A 1 11.36 -17.25 0.92
C PRO A 1 10.39 -16.16 0.52
N ASP A 2 9.77 -16.33 -0.62
CA ASP A 2 8.88 -15.33 -1.20
C ASP A 2 7.68 -15.02 -0.30
N ASP A 3 7.24 -15.99 0.48
CA ASP A 3 6.08 -15.80 1.35
C ASP A 3 6.34 -14.77 2.45
N GLU A 4 7.54 -14.80 3.04
CA GLU A 4 7.90 -13.81 4.05
C GLU A 4 7.94 -12.40 3.48
N LEU A 5 8.53 -12.26 2.28
CA LEU A 5 8.61 -10.96 1.62
C LEU A 5 7.21 -10.43 1.29
N ARG A 6 6.33 -11.31 0.85
CA ARG A 6 4.94 -10.92 0.55
C ARG A 6 4.20 -10.49 1.80
N HIS A 7 4.38 -11.18 2.92
CA HIS A 7 3.77 -10.80 4.17
C HIS A 7 4.26 -9.43 4.64
N MET A 8 5.56 -9.18 4.53
CA MET A 8 6.14 -7.89 4.90
C MET A 8 5.62 -6.77 4.00
N GLU A 9 5.55 -7.02 2.69
CA GLU A 9 5.01 -6.04 1.75
C GLU A 9 3.56 -5.71 2.07
N HIS A 10 2.74 -6.74 2.31
CA HIS A 10 1.34 -6.57 2.65
C HIS A 10 1.19 -5.74 3.92
N HIS A 11 1.94 -6.09 4.95
CA HIS A 11 1.92 -5.38 6.23
C HIS A 11 2.32 -3.92 6.06
N ASN A 12 3.40 -3.67 5.33
CA ASN A 12 3.89 -2.31 5.10
C ASN A 12 2.89 -1.47 4.32
N LEU A 13 2.26 -2.05 3.30
CA LEU A 13 1.24 -1.36 2.53
C LEU A 13 0.03 -1.01 3.39
N LEU A 14 -0.45 -1.96 4.18
CA LEU A 14 -1.57 -1.71 5.07
C LEU A 14 -1.27 -0.62 6.07
N LYS A 15 -0.08 -0.67 6.66
CA LYS A 15 0.32 0.32 7.64
C LYS A 15 0.39 1.72 7.01
N ALA A 16 0.96 1.82 5.82
CA ALA A 16 1.04 3.10 5.11
C ALA A 16 -0.35 3.63 4.76
N LEU A 17 -1.24 2.74 4.30
CA LEU A 17 -2.61 3.12 3.97
C LEU A 17 -3.36 3.61 5.21
N GLN A 18 -3.20 2.92 6.33
CA GLN A 18 -3.84 3.33 7.58
C GLN A 18 -3.34 4.70 8.04
N GLN A 19 -2.05 4.95 7.93
CA GLN A 19 -1.45 6.23 8.31
C GLN A 19 -1.91 7.38 7.41
N THR A 20 -2.20 7.09 6.16
CA THR A 20 -2.62 8.11 5.19
C THR A 20 -4.12 8.11 4.97
N ARG A 21 -4.88 7.40 5.81
CA ARG A 21 -6.34 7.30 5.71
C ARG A 21 -6.78 6.78 4.35
N TRP A 22 -6.03 5.79 3.83
CA TRP A 22 -6.31 5.15 2.55
C TRP A 22 -6.16 6.06 1.33
N GLN A 23 -5.45 7.16 1.51
CA GLN A 23 -5.09 8.01 0.39
C GLN A 23 -3.92 7.37 -0.36
N VAL A 24 -4.07 7.18 -1.66
CA VAL A 24 -3.04 6.54 -2.49
C VAL A 24 -2.13 7.58 -3.11
N ALA A 25 -2.70 8.60 -3.73
CA ALA A 25 -1.94 9.60 -4.50
C ALA A 25 -1.80 10.91 -3.73
N GLY A 26 -0.93 11.78 -4.25
CA GLY A 26 -0.74 13.11 -3.69
C GLY A 26 0.32 13.15 -2.61
N SER A 27 0.57 14.37 -2.09
CA SER A 27 1.64 14.59 -1.12
C SER A 27 1.41 13.91 0.21
N GLY A 28 0.15 13.67 0.56
CA GLY A 28 -0.21 12.94 1.79
C GLY A 28 -0.58 11.50 1.56
N GLY A 29 -0.30 10.95 0.38
CA GLY A 29 -0.70 9.61 0.03
C GLY A 29 0.29 8.52 0.45
N ALA A 30 -0.19 7.28 0.50
CA ALA A 30 0.63 6.14 0.87
C ALA A 30 1.76 5.90 -0.12
N ALA A 31 1.55 6.18 -1.40
CA ALA A 31 2.59 6.02 -2.41
C ALA A 31 3.81 6.88 -2.09
N LYS A 32 3.59 8.13 -1.70
CA LYS A 32 4.68 9.01 -1.33
C LYS A 32 5.37 8.53 -0.05
N LEU A 33 4.59 8.09 0.91
CA LEU A 33 5.12 7.55 2.16
C LEU A 33 6.02 6.34 1.90
N LEU A 34 5.63 5.50 0.95
CA LEU A 34 6.39 4.30 0.58
C LEU A 34 7.49 4.58 -0.44
N GLY A 35 7.52 5.77 -1.02
CA GLY A 35 8.52 6.13 -2.04
C GLY A 35 8.30 5.46 -3.39
N ILE A 36 7.04 5.19 -3.75
CA ILE A 36 6.70 4.56 -5.01
C ILE A 36 5.66 5.42 -5.76
N LYS A 37 5.45 5.10 -7.03
CA LYS A 37 4.45 5.81 -7.84
C LYS A 37 3.04 5.40 -7.42
N PRO A 38 2.06 6.35 -7.47
CA PRO A 38 0.67 6.01 -7.14
C PRO A 38 0.09 4.88 -7.98
N THR A 39 0.43 4.84 -9.27
CA THR A 39 -0.02 3.77 -10.16
C THR A 39 0.54 2.42 -9.73
N THR A 40 1.80 2.40 -9.29
CA THR A 40 2.42 1.18 -8.79
C THR A 40 1.72 0.70 -7.52
N LEU A 41 1.43 1.62 -6.61
CA LEU A 41 0.74 1.28 -5.38
C LEU A 41 -0.67 0.75 -5.66
N ALA A 42 -1.42 1.42 -6.53
CA ALA A 42 -2.76 0.98 -6.90
C ALA A 42 -2.75 -0.43 -7.47
N SER A 43 -1.77 -0.71 -8.33
CA SER A 43 -1.61 -2.03 -8.92
C SER A 43 -1.34 -3.10 -7.86
N ARG A 44 -0.48 -2.78 -6.90
CA ARG A 44 -0.16 -3.71 -5.81
C ARG A 44 -1.34 -3.96 -4.89
N ILE A 45 -2.10 -2.91 -4.58
CA ILE A 45 -3.31 -3.04 -3.77
C ILE A 45 -4.30 -3.99 -4.44
N LYS A 46 -4.49 -3.84 -5.74
CA LYS A 46 -5.37 -4.71 -6.50
C LYS A 46 -4.85 -6.15 -6.53
N LYS A 47 -3.56 -6.31 -6.77
CA LYS A 47 -2.93 -7.62 -6.85
C LYS A 47 -3.00 -8.36 -5.52
N MET A 48 -2.82 -7.64 -4.42
CA MET A 48 -2.86 -8.23 -3.08
C MET A 48 -4.27 -8.30 -2.51
N ASN A 49 -5.25 -7.83 -3.26
CA ASN A 49 -6.65 -7.86 -2.86
C ASN A 49 -6.89 -7.12 -1.53
N ILE A 50 -6.19 -6.01 -1.35
CA ILE A 50 -6.34 -5.17 -0.16
C ILE A 50 -7.56 -4.28 -0.36
N LYS A 51 -8.43 -4.25 0.65
CA LYS A 51 -9.65 -3.44 0.58
C LYS A 51 -9.73 -2.51 1.77
N LYS A 52 -10.26 -1.32 1.51
CA LYS A 52 -10.54 -0.36 2.56
C LYS A 52 -11.60 -0.90 3.50
N PRO A 53 -11.36 -0.88 4.83
CA PRO A 53 -12.37 -1.34 5.78
C PRO A 53 -13.57 -0.38 5.83
N GLY A 54 -14.71 -0.92 6.08
CA GLY A 54 -15.95 -0.17 6.24
C GLY A 54 -16.74 0.03 5.02
#